data_0c65fd99d97d498a474fd8fea24e0fc3
#
_entry.id   0c65fd99d97d498a474fd8fea24e0fc3
#
_cell.length_a   1.000
_cell.length_b   1.000
_cell.length_c   1.000
_cell.angle_alpha   90.00
_cell.angle_beta   90.00
_cell.angle_gamma   90.00
#
_symmetry.space_group_name_H-M   'P 1'
#
loop_
_entity.id
_entity.type
_entity.pdbx_description
1 polymer ?
#
loop_
_entity_poly.entity_id
_entity_poly.type
_entity_poly.pdbx_seq_one_letter_code
_entity_poly.pdbx_strand_id
1 'polypeptide(L)'
;MRNINIIIILIVLIVAFILITSIKKPSPVEDISKQIQPVQYKVLSCLERCGDTKVCRDYCDTITINQAVLAKDIKKCNEITKDDNKVLCKDKVTFSIAVSNKDAVECNNIANIDLRNSCIDLTK
;
A
#
# COMPACT_ATOMS: atom_id res chain seq x y z
N MET A 1 -13.28 -61.49 31.66
CA MET A 1 -12.31 -60.57 31.07
C MET A 1 -12.89 -59.74 29.92
N ARG A 2 -13.87 -60.18 29.12
CA ARG A 2 -14.44 -59.44 27.95
C ARG A 2 -15.20 -58.17 28.34
N ASN A 3 -15.85 -58.14 29.52
CA ASN A 3 -16.64 -56.98 29.96
C ASN A 3 -15.77 -55.80 30.44
N ILE A 4 -14.56 -56.07 30.95
CA ILE A 4 -13.63 -55.01 31.40
C ILE A 4 -13.11 -54.18 30.20
N ASN A 5 -12.82 -54.83 29.09
CA ASN A 5 -12.35 -54.13 27.90
C ASN A 5 -13.42 -53.20 27.31
N ILE A 6 -14.69 -53.58 27.36
CA ILE A 6 -15.79 -52.74 26.89
C ILE A 6 -15.94 -51.51 27.77
N ILE A 7 -15.80 -51.64 29.07
CA ILE A 7 -15.89 -50.53 30.03
C ILE A 7 -14.74 -49.53 29.79
N ILE A 8 -13.51 -50.01 29.56
CA ILE A 8 -12.35 -49.15 29.29
C ILE A 8 -12.56 -48.38 28.01
N ILE A 9 -13.05 -49.01 26.93
CA ILE A 9 -13.32 -48.34 25.65
C ILE A 9 -14.37 -47.23 25.82
N LEU A 10 -15.45 -47.50 26.58
CA LEU A 10 -16.48 -46.49 26.85
C LEU A 10 -15.94 -45.30 27.63
N ILE A 11 -15.09 -45.50 28.62
CA ILE A 11 -14.47 -44.42 29.39
C ILE A 11 -13.57 -43.56 28.49
N VAL A 12 -12.77 -44.18 27.63
CA VAL A 12 -11.89 -43.44 26.69
C VAL A 12 -12.71 -42.59 25.72
N LEU A 13 -13.81 -43.12 25.19
CA LEU A 13 -14.70 -42.36 24.29
C LEU A 13 -15.37 -41.18 25.00
N ILE A 14 -15.81 -41.36 26.27
CA ILE A 14 -16.41 -40.26 27.04
C ILE A 14 -15.38 -39.16 27.32
N VAL A 15 -14.16 -39.51 27.69
CA VAL A 15 -13.09 -38.55 27.95
C VAL A 15 -12.73 -37.80 26.66
N ALA A 16 -12.60 -38.49 25.53
CA ALA A 16 -12.35 -37.86 24.23
C ALA A 16 -13.46 -36.90 23.85
N PHE A 17 -14.73 -37.27 24.08
CA PHE A 17 -15.86 -36.37 23.78
C PHE A 17 -15.86 -35.11 24.65
N ILE A 18 -15.54 -35.23 25.95
CA ILE A 18 -15.43 -34.11 26.87
C ILE A 18 -14.30 -33.18 26.45
N LEU A 19 -13.15 -33.70 26.02
CA LEU A 19 -12.02 -32.90 25.54
C LEU A 19 -12.37 -32.11 24.27
N ILE A 20 -13.10 -32.74 23.35
CA ILE A 20 -13.53 -32.07 22.10
C ILE A 20 -14.54 -30.94 22.38
N THR A 21 -15.47 -31.16 23.34
CA THR A 21 -16.47 -30.15 23.69
C THR A 21 -15.91 -29.03 24.58
N SER A 22 -14.80 -29.29 25.29
CA SER A 22 -14.11 -28.31 26.13
C SER A 22 -13.19 -27.37 25.35
N ILE A 23 -12.96 -27.62 24.04
CA ILE A 23 -12.35 -26.62 23.18
C ILE A 23 -13.40 -25.51 23.07
N LYS A 24 -13.34 -24.56 23.99
CA LYS A 24 -14.10 -23.29 23.92
C LYS A 24 -13.94 -22.76 22.50
N LYS A 25 -15.05 -22.67 21.76
CA LYS A 25 -15.11 -21.84 20.57
C LYS A 25 -14.46 -20.51 20.95
N PRO A 26 -13.49 -20.03 20.15
CA PRO A 26 -12.99 -18.68 20.37
C PRO A 26 -14.23 -17.79 20.45
N SER A 27 -14.33 -17.00 21.51
CA SER A 27 -15.37 -16.00 21.66
C SER A 27 -15.44 -15.25 20.34
N PRO A 28 -16.61 -15.02 19.75
CA PRO A 28 -16.69 -14.14 18.61
C PRO A 28 -15.99 -12.85 19.06
N VAL A 29 -14.91 -12.49 18.38
CA VAL A 29 -14.29 -11.17 18.52
C VAL A 29 -15.45 -10.24 18.23
N GLU A 30 -16.02 -9.64 19.27
CA GLU A 30 -17.01 -8.61 19.11
C GLU A 30 -16.43 -7.64 18.09
N ASP A 31 -17.15 -7.50 17.02
CA ASP A 31 -16.79 -6.69 15.87
C ASP A 31 -16.62 -5.22 16.34
N ILE A 32 -15.42 -4.90 16.86
CA ILE A 32 -14.99 -3.57 17.24
C ILE A 32 -15.08 -2.63 16.02
N SER A 33 -15.25 -3.20 14.83
CA SER A 33 -15.42 -2.43 13.58
C SER A 33 -16.72 -1.63 13.54
N LYS A 34 -17.71 -1.94 14.37
CA LYS A 34 -19.02 -1.22 14.38
C LYS A 34 -19.06 0.01 15.26
N GLN A 35 -18.07 0.27 16.10
CA GLN A 35 -18.02 1.47 16.96
C GLN A 35 -16.94 2.48 16.58
N ILE A 36 -16.07 2.16 15.62
CA ILE A 36 -15.22 3.17 15.02
C ILE A 36 -16.08 3.86 13.95
N GLN A 37 -16.90 4.83 14.35
CA GLN A 37 -17.25 5.87 13.40
C GLN A 37 -15.92 6.34 12.81
N PRO A 38 -15.76 6.34 11.46
CA PRO A 38 -14.57 6.91 10.88
C PRO A 38 -14.61 8.38 11.31
N VAL A 39 -13.87 8.71 12.38
CA VAL A 39 -13.48 10.09 12.60
C VAL A 39 -12.77 10.42 11.29
N GLN A 40 -13.47 11.13 10.42
CA GLN A 40 -12.87 11.68 9.22
C GLN A 40 -11.83 12.68 9.71
N TYR A 41 -10.66 12.14 10.08
CA TYR A 41 -9.48 12.97 10.11
C TYR A 41 -9.33 13.45 8.67
N LYS A 42 -9.75 14.69 8.42
CA LYS A 42 -9.31 15.41 7.24
C LYS A 42 -7.79 15.37 7.32
N VAL A 43 -7.20 14.41 6.60
CA VAL A 43 -5.75 14.33 6.50
C VAL A 43 -5.36 15.60 5.77
N LEU A 44 -4.93 16.60 6.54
CA LEU A 44 -4.38 17.83 6.00
C LEU A 44 -3.32 17.42 4.97
N SER A 45 -3.40 17.95 3.78
CA SER A 45 -2.38 17.71 2.76
C SER A 45 -1.02 18.09 3.34
N CYS A 46 0.05 17.49 2.82
CA CYS A 46 1.40 17.82 3.28
C CYS A 46 1.62 19.34 3.26
N LEU A 47 1.16 20.01 2.22
CA LEU A 47 1.28 21.45 2.04
C LEU A 47 0.52 22.28 3.10
N GLU A 48 -0.68 21.86 3.51
CA GLU A 48 -1.46 22.53 4.56
C GLU A 48 -0.75 22.50 5.93
N ARG A 49 0.10 21.48 6.16
CA ARG A 49 0.88 21.37 7.41
C ARG A 49 2.15 22.23 7.40
N CYS A 50 2.67 22.56 6.22
CA CYS A 50 3.93 23.27 6.07
C CYS A 50 3.81 24.78 6.34
N GLY A 51 2.63 25.39 6.24
CA GLY A 51 2.51 26.83 6.23
C GLY A 51 3.43 27.46 5.17
N ASP A 52 4.15 28.52 5.54
CA ASP A 52 5.01 29.27 4.63
C ASP A 52 6.47 28.78 4.58
N THR A 53 6.81 27.69 5.24
CA THR A 53 8.18 27.21 5.32
C THR A 53 8.61 26.54 3.99
N LYS A 54 9.56 27.19 3.28
CA LYS A 54 10.07 26.71 1.98
C LYS A 54 10.61 25.28 2.05
N VAL A 55 11.41 24.95 3.08
CA VAL A 55 12.02 23.63 3.24
C VAL A 55 10.95 22.54 3.38
N CYS A 56 9.87 22.83 4.11
CA CYS A 56 8.77 21.89 4.27
C CYS A 56 8.01 21.68 2.93
N ARG A 57 7.79 22.74 2.16
CA ARG A 57 7.17 22.63 0.83
C ARG A 57 8.02 21.80 -0.13
N ASP A 58 9.34 22.01 -0.14
CA ASP A 58 10.27 21.22 -0.97
C ASP A 58 10.24 19.73 -0.58
N TYR A 59 10.08 19.45 0.71
CA TYR A 59 9.90 18.08 1.20
C TYR A 59 8.56 17.47 0.75
N CYS A 60 7.48 18.24 0.81
CA CYS A 60 6.17 17.80 0.32
C CYS A 60 6.18 17.51 -1.18
N ASP A 61 6.82 18.37 -1.98
CA ASP A 61 7.00 18.12 -3.42
C ASP A 61 7.72 16.79 -3.66
N THR A 62 8.77 16.49 -2.88
CA THR A 62 9.52 15.22 -2.98
C THR A 62 8.63 14.01 -2.65
N ILE A 63 7.81 14.08 -1.61
CA ILE A 63 6.86 13.01 -1.26
C ILE A 63 5.86 12.81 -2.40
N THR A 64 5.30 13.90 -2.93
CA THR A 64 4.32 13.86 -4.03
C THR A 64 4.93 13.22 -5.28
N ILE A 65 6.18 13.57 -5.64
CA ILE A 65 6.91 12.93 -6.74
C ILE A 65 7.00 11.42 -6.54
N ASN A 66 7.43 10.97 -5.36
CA ASN A 66 7.58 9.56 -5.07
C ASN A 66 6.24 8.81 -5.14
N GLN A 67 5.18 9.41 -4.60
CA GLN A 67 3.83 8.84 -4.66
C GLN A 67 3.29 8.77 -6.10
N ALA A 68 3.53 9.81 -6.92
CA ALA A 68 3.14 9.84 -8.32
C ALA A 68 3.84 8.73 -9.12
N VAL A 69 5.15 8.55 -8.91
CA VAL A 69 5.96 7.51 -9.57
C VAL A 69 5.50 6.11 -9.17
N LEU A 70 5.29 5.85 -7.87
CA LEU A 70 4.81 4.56 -7.38
C LEU A 70 3.42 4.21 -7.90
N ALA A 71 2.52 5.20 -7.95
CA ALA A 71 1.16 5.04 -8.45
C ALA A 71 1.09 5.07 -9.99
N LYS A 72 2.17 5.46 -10.68
CA LYS A 72 2.20 5.75 -12.12
C LYS A 72 1.11 6.73 -12.54
N ASP A 73 0.85 7.71 -11.68
CA ASP A 73 -0.23 8.70 -11.87
C ASP A 73 0.35 10.10 -12.10
N ILE A 74 0.42 10.48 -13.37
CA ILE A 74 0.93 11.79 -13.80
C ILE A 74 0.07 12.97 -13.29
N LYS A 75 -1.21 12.73 -12.95
CA LYS A 75 -2.11 13.78 -12.47
C LYS A 75 -1.68 14.29 -11.09
N LYS A 76 -1.08 13.44 -10.26
CA LYS A 76 -0.53 13.84 -8.96
C LYS A 76 0.57 14.88 -9.06
N CYS A 77 1.28 14.94 -10.19
CA CYS A 77 2.29 15.98 -10.42
C CYS A 77 1.70 17.41 -10.44
N ASN A 78 0.39 17.57 -10.65
CA ASN A 78 -0.25 18.87 -10.62
C ASN A 78 -0.36 19.46 -9.20
N GLU A 79 -0.23 18.63 -8.16
CA GLU A 79 -0.23 19.04 -6.75
C GLU A 79 1.10 19.68 -6.32
N ILE A 80 2.13 19.58 -7.15
CA ILE A 80 3.47 20.11 -6.88
C ILE A 80 3.48 21.62 -7.06
N THR A 81 4.12 22.33 -6.13
CA THR A 81 4.11 23.81 -6.09
C THR A 81 5.14 24.44 -6.99
N LYS A 82 6.32 23.82 -7.16
CA LYS A 82 7.39 24.33 -7.99
C LYS A 82 7.31 23.77 -9.41
N ASP A 83 7.38 24.64 -10.41
CA ASP A 83 7.29 24.22 -11.81
C ASP A 83 8.42 23.27 -12.21
N ASP A 84 9.66 23.51 -11.77
CA ASP A 84 10.78 22.60 -12.04
C ASP A 84 10.53 21.19 -11.45
N ASN A 85 10.02 21.12 -10.21
CA ASN A 85 9.67 19.86 -9.57
C ASN A 85 8.47 19.20 -10.26
N LYS A 86 7.54 19.99 -10.80
CA LYS A 86 6.39 19.49 -11.56
C LYS A 86 6.84 18.82 -12.88
N VAL A 87 7.77 19.44 -13.59
CA VAL A 87 8.39 18.87 -14.80
C VAL A 87 9.13 17.59 -14.44
N LEU A 88 9.98 17.63 -13.40
CA LEU A 88 10.72 16.46 -12.92
C LEU A 88 9.79 15.31 -12.52
N CYS A 89 8.67 15.62 -11.88
CA CYS A 89 7.65 14.62 -11.52
C CYS A 89 7.10 13.93 -12.77
N LYS A 90 6.65 14.72 -13.76
CA LYS A 90 6.11 14.19 -15.02
C LYS A 90 7.13 13.29 -15.72
N ASP A 91 8.36 13.75 -15.83
CA ASP A 91 9.45 12.99 -16.44
C ASP A 91 9.67 11.64 -15.75
N LYS A 92 9.74 11.63 -14.41
CA LYS A 92 9.92 10.40 -13.63
C LYS A 92 8.74 9.44 -13.74
N VAL A 93 7.51 9.94 -13.73
CA VAL A 93 6.32 9.12 -13.91
C VAL A 93 6.29 8.52 -15.31
N THR A 94 6.53 9.32 -16.36
CA THR A 94 6.61 8.87 -17.75
C THR A 94 7.68 7.80 -17.92
N PHE A 95 8.87 8.03 -17.34
CA PHE A 95 9.94 7.04 -17.32
C PHE A 95 9.49 5.71 -16.71
N SER A 96 8.86 5.76 -15.52
CA SER A 96 8.36 4.57 -14.83
C SER A 96 7.33 3.80 -15.65
N ILE A 97 6.43 4.51 -16.34
CA ILE A 97 5.40 3.93 -17.21
C ILE A 97 6.07 3.28 -18.43
N ALA A 98 6.92 4.02 -19.16
CA ALA A 98 7.58 3.56 -20.37
C ALA A 98 8.42 2.30 -20.13
N VAL A 99 9.26 2.30 -19.09
CA VAL A 99 10.10 1.15 -18.74
C VAL A 99 9.25 -0.06 -18.34
N SER A 100 8.18 0.15 -17.57
CA SER A 100 7.30 -0.96 -17.16
C SER A 100 6.58 -1.60 -18.35
N ASN A 101 6.20 -0.78 -19.34
CA ASN A 101 5.46 -1.22 -20.52
C ASN A 101 6.39 -1.64 -21.68
N LYS A 102 7.72 -1.43 -21.53
CA LYS A 102 8.72 -1.57 -22.59
C LYS A 102 8.37 -0.74 -23.83
N ASP A 103 7.91 0.49 -23.59
CA ASP A 103 7.45 1.41 -24.64
C ASP A 103 8.48 2.54 -24.86
N ALA A 104 9.38 2.33 -25.82
CA ALA A 104 10.39 3.33 -26.19
C ALA A 104 9.78 4.62 -26.78
N VAL A 105 8.57 4.56 -27.35
CA VAL A 105 7.91 5.73 -27.93
C VAL A 105 7.50 6.69 -26.82
N GLU A 106 6.99 6.17 -25.70
CA GLU A 106 6.59 6.95 -24.54
C GLU A 106 7.78 7.73 -23.94
N CYS A 107 9.02 7.22 -24.07
CA CYS A 107 10.23 7.91 -23.61
C CYS A 107 10.43 9.29 -24.26
N ASN A 108 9.90 9.52 -25.46
CA ASN A 108 10.01 10.81 -26.15
C ASN A 108 9.26 11.94 -25.44
N ASN A 109 8.33 11.61 -24.55
CA ASN A 109 7.57 12.57 -23.76
C ASN A 109 8.36 13.11 -22.55
N ILE A 110 9.56 12.59 -22.28
CA ILE A 110 10.44 13.03 -21.19
C ILE A 110 11.19 14.29 -21.62
N ALA A 111 11.08 15.37 -20.85
CA ALA A 111 11.73 16.64 -21.15
C ALA A 111 13.26 16.60 -20.90
N ASN A 112 13.68 15.95 -19.80
CA ASN A 112 15.08 15.79 -19.46
C ASN A 112 15.77 14.81 -20.43
N ILE A 113 16.81 15.28 -21.15
CA ILE A 113 17.46 14.52 -22.22
C ILE A 113 18.19 13.26 -21.69
N ASP A 114 18.84 13.37 -20.54
CA ASP A 114 19.60 12.24 -19.97
C ASP A 114 18.65 11.15 -19.49
N LEU A 115 17.54 11.54 -18.86
CA LEU A 115 16.50 10.60 -18.43
C LEU A 115 15.79 9.96 -19.62
N ARG A 116 15.55 10.72 -20.70
CA ARG A 116 14.99 10.21 -21.96
C ARG A 116 15.89 9.14 -22.58
N ASN A 117 17.18 9.42 -22.70
CA ASN A 117 18.14 8.49 -23.27
C ASN A 117 18.21 7.19 -22.45
N SER A 118 18.28 7.33 -21.11
CA SER A 118 18.24 6.18 -20.19
C SER A 118 16.94 5.37 -20.33
N CYS A 119 15.81 6.05 -20.53
CA CYS A 119 14.52 5.40 -20.78
C CYS A 119 14.54 4.55 -22.05
N ILE A 120 15.02 5.13 -23.16
CA ILE A 120 15.13 4.44 -24.46
C ILE A 120 16.02 3.21 -24.35
N ASP A 121 17.12 3.29 -23.62
CA ASP A 121 18.05 2.17 -23.46
C ASP A 121 17.45 1.03 -22.62
N LEU A 122 16.62 1.35 -21.64
CA LEU A 122 15.95 0.35 -20.77
C LEU A 122 14.70 -0.27 -21.41
N THR A 123 14.18 0.32 -22.50
CA THR A 123 12.97 -0.17 -23.18
C THR A 123 13.27 -0.99 -24.43
N LYS A 124 14.54 -1.10 -24.83
CA LYS A 124 15.03 -1.99 -25.93
C LYS A 124 15.03 -3.46 -25.46
#